data_3f2a268a88a8c41723091bb459f8918b
#
_entry.id   3f2a268a88a8c41723091bb459f8918b
#
_cell.length_a   1.000
_cell.length_b   1.000
_cell.length_c   1.000
_cell.angle_alpha   90.00
_cell.angle_beta   90.00
_cell.angle_gamma   90.00
#
_symmetry.space_group_name_H-M   'P 1'
#
loop_
_entity.id
_entity.type
_entity.pdbx_description
1 polymer ?
#
loop_
_entity_poly.entity_id
_entity_poly.type
_entity_poly.pdbx_seq_one_letter_code
_entity_poly.pdbx_strand_id
1 'polypeptide(L)'
;MKRLFALICVILGIAAAAEARASEAIADQYPASALYAKPVEVIPHVWSAIGATAPPTYENWGHNNNLSFVVTGDGVIVVNGGGAYLLAKALHDEIKRITPQPVKLVINENGQGHAMLGNSYWAEQKVPILAHQDAAKEFAARGAQILASAQRVLKERAEGTRIVGPTETFTDKRVIEMGAFRIEVLHLGPAHSPGDTQVWLPKQSLVIAGDMAFHERMPPIFDDTDTKGWVETWAGPFEALKATYVIPGHGHPTNMAQVRRYTHDYLVYLRGQIREHLEGGGDLKGAYYVDQSAYAHLDTFKQLATRNAGRVFVQMEFE
;
A
#
# COMPACT_ATOMS: atom_id res chain seq x y z
N MET A 1 47.46 12.07 52.93
CA MET A 1 46.01 11.82 52.85
C MET A 1 45.48 12.52 51.59
N LYS A 2 45.41 11.79 50.47
CA LYS A 2 44.96 12.33 49.21
C LYS A 2 43.59 11.72 48.95
N ARG A 3 42.54 12.51 48.93
CA ARG A 3 41.17 12.10 48.59
C ARG A 3 41.05 12.03 47.07
N LEU A 4 40.78 10.85 46.57
CA LEU A 4 40.49 10.56 45.17
C LEU A 4 38.99 10.81 44.96
N PHE A 5 38.63 11.86 44.22
CA PHE A 5 37.26 12.06 43.73
C PHE A 5 37.08 11.26 42.47
N ALA A 6 36.29 10.22 42.55
CA ALA A 6 35.83 9.49 41.38
C ALA A 6 34.69 10.29 40.72
N LEU A 7 34.95 10.82 39.53
CA LEU A 7 33.96 11.47 38.67
C LEU A 7 33.20 10.38 37.94
N ILE A 8 31.97 10.08 38.39
CA ILE A 8 31.05 9.20 37.68
C ILE A 8 30.43 10.03 36.57
N CYS A 9 30.92 9.87 35.34
CA CYS A 9 30.23 10.33 34.14
C CYS A 9 29.03 9.45 33.90
N VAL A 10 27.85 9.92 34.29
CA VAL A 10 26.58 9.37 33.83
C VAL A 10 26.41 9.81 32.39
N ILE A 11 26.74 8.93 31.46
CA ILE A 11 26.35 9.07 30.05
C ILE A 11 24.86 8.78 29.98
N LEU A 12 24.04 9.82 30.09
CA LEU A 12 22.66 9.79 29.67
C LEU A 12 22.67 9.58 28.14
N GLY A 13 22.53 8.34 27.72
CA GLY A 13 22.21 8.01 26.36
C GLY A 13 20.82 8.58 26.05
N ILE A 14 20.80 9.77 25.47
CA ILE A 14 19.61 10.26 24.78
C ILE A 14 19.45 9.31 23.57
N ALA A 15 18.69 8.23 23.77
CA ALA A 15 18.07 7.55 22.66
C ALA A 15 17.13 8.59 22.05
N ALA A 16 17.61 9.31 21.05
CA ALA A 16 16.76 10.05 20.15
C ALA A 16 15.87 8.97 19.49
N ALA A 17 14.68 8.78 20.05
CA ALA A 17 13.59 8.23 19.28
C ALA A 17 13.49 9.15 18.07
N ALA A 18 13.91 8.65 16.92
CA ALA A 18 13.52 9.22 15.65
C ALA A 18 11.99 9.03 15.63
N GLU A 19 11.26 10.01 16.18
CA GLU A 19 9.85 10.19 15.87
C GLU A 19 9.84 10.24 14.35
N ALA A 20 9.23 9.22 13.74
CA ALA A 20 8.88 9.29 12.34
C ALA A 20 7.97 10.51 12.25
N ARG A 21 8.52 11.65 11.86
CA ARG A 21 7.70 12.78 11.43
C ARG A 21 6.82 12.23 10.34
N ALA A 22 5.50 12.31 10.54
CA ALA A 22 4.57 12.20 9.44
C ALA A 22 5.15 13.05 8.31
N SER A 23 5.40 12.45 7.14
CA SER A 23 5.97 13.21 6.06
C SER A 23 5.01 14.38 5.81
N GLU A 24 5.43 15.60 6.11
CA GLU A 24 4.78 16.78 5.52
C GLU A 24 4.70 16.47 4.05
N ALA A 25 3.49 16.38 3.51
CA ALA A 25 3.12 15.86 2.21
C ALA A 25 4.33 15.79 1.28
N ILE A 26 4.87 14.59 1.03
CA ILE A 26 6.13 14.43 0.29
C ILE A 26 6.05 15.38 -0.89
N ALA A 27 6.82 16.47 -0.86
CA ALA A 27 6.78 17.46 -1.92
C ALA A 27 7.12 16.74 -3.22
N ASP A 28 6.41 17.01 -4.30
CA ASP A 28 6.67 16.41 -5.61
C ASP A 28 8.18 16.44 -5.89
N GLN A 29 8.80 15.29 -5.77
CA GLN A 29 10.25 15.12 -5.91
C GLN A 29 10.65 14.88 -7.36
N TYR A 30 9.67 14.81 -8.28
CA TYR A 30 9.92 14.52 -9.68
C TYR A 30 8.97 15.29 -10.61
N PRO A 31 8.98 16.63 -10.60
CA PRO A 31 8.00 17.45 -11.31
C PRO A 31 8.01 17.30 -12.83
N ALA A 32 9.08 16.75 -13.41
CA ALA A 32 9.18 16.47 -14.85
C ALA A 32 8.52 15.14 -15.28
N SER A 33 7.91 14.40 -14.36
CA SER A 33 7.32 13.09 -14.61
C SER A 33 5.88 13.03 -14.11
N ALA A 34 5.11 12.05 -14.58
CA ALA A 34 3.85 11.65 -13.96
C ALA A 34 4.07 10.86 -12.66
N LEU A 35 5.28 10.35 -12.42
CA LEU A 35 5.65 9.76 -11.12
C LEU A 35 5.81 10.86 -10.08
N TYR A 36 5.22 10.67 -8.91
CA TYR A 36 5.36 11.59 -7.78
C TYR A 36 6.79 11.63 -7.25
N ALA A 37 7.45 10.48 -7.16
CA ALA A 37 8.85 10.36 -6.82
C ALA A 37 9.59 9.46 -7.82
N LYS A 38 10.88 9.71 -8.01
CA LYS A 38 11.74 8.85 -8.82
C LYS A 38 11.87 7.47 -8.15
N PRO A 39 11.85 6.36 -8.91
CA PRO A 39 12.08 5.04 -8.32
C PRO A 39 13.40 4.97 -7.56
N VAL A 40 13.34 4.38 -6.36
CA VAL A 40 14.50 4.12 -5.51
C VAL A 40 14.72 2.61 -5.38
N GLU A 41 15.97 2.18 -5.32
CA GLU A 41 16.32 0.80 -5.04
C GLU A 41 16.17 0.53 -3.53
N VAL A 42 15.17 -0.27 -3.17
CA VAL A 42 14.85 -0.60 -1.77
C VAL A 42 15.84 -1.64 -1.22
N ILE A 43 16.09 -2.66 -2.01
CA ILE A 43 17.16 -3.64 -1.86
C ILE A 43 17.69 -3.97 -3.25
N PRO A 44 18.87 -4.62 -3.41
CA PRO A 44 19.40 -4.93 -4.72
C PRO A 44 18.37 -5.58 -5.65
N HIS A 45 18.18 -4.99 -6.82
CA HIS A 45 17.22 -5.39 -7.87
C HIS A 45 15.73 -5.21 -7.58
N VAL A 46 15.34 -4.69 -6.42
CA VAL A 46 13.94 -4.38 -6.08
C VAL A 46 13.77 -2.88 -5.91
N TRP A 47 12.93 -2.29 -6.72
CA TRP A 47 12.73 -0.85 -6.85
C TRP A 47 11.30 -0.46 -6.52
N SER A 48 11.10 0.75 -6.03
CA SER A 48 9.77 1.31 -5.80
C SER A 48 9.74 2.81 -6.13
N ALA A 49 8.77 3.22 -6.94
CA ALA A 49 8.38 4.61 -7.09
C ALA A 49 7.32 4.91 -6.03
N ILE A 50 7.69 5.73 -5.06
CA ILE A 50 6.85 6.02 -3.89
C ILE A 50 5.84 7.09 -4.27
N GLY A 51 4.56 6.80 -4.03
CA GLY A 51 3.47 7.73 -4.26
C GLY A 51 3.28 8.70 -3.10
N ALA A 52 2.50 9.76 -3.34
CA ALA A 52 2.09 10.69 -2.31
C ALA A 52 1.26 9.97 -1.24
N THR A 53 1.44 10.31 0.04
CA THR A 53 0.58 9.83 1.12
C THR A 53 -0.82 10.46 1.09
N ALA A 54 -0.96 11.58 0.38
CA ALA A 54 -2.23 12.26 0.10
C ALA A 54 -3.17 11.42 -0.80
N PRO A 55 -4.47 11.72 -0.85
CA PRO A 55 -5.37 11.16 -1.85
C PRO A 55 -4.94 11.48 -3.28
N PRO A 56 -5.48 10.76 -4.30
CA PRO A 56 -5.24 11.11 -5.69
C PRO A 56 -5.72 12.53 -5.98
N THR A 57 -4.85 13.35 -6.58
CA THR A 57 -5.17 14.71 -7.04
C THR A 57 -4.66 14.91 -8.46
N TYR A 58 -5.06 16.03 -9.07
CA TYR A 58 -4.49 16.43 -10.33
C TYR A 58 -2.98 16.65 -10.22
N GLU A 59 -2.52 17.35 -9.17
CA GLU A 59 -1.13 17.72 -8.95
C GLU A 59 -0.20 16.51 -8.81
N ASN A 60 -0.62 15.48 -8.05
CA ASN A 60 0.18 14.27 -7.88
C ASN A 60 -0.05 13.20 -8.97
N TRP A 61 -0.71 13.54 -10.10
CA TRP A 61 -1.00 12.62 -11.20
C TRP A 61 -1.77 11.35 -10.78
N GLY A 62 -2.47 11.38 -9.64
CA GLY A 62 -3.08 10.20 -9.06
C GLY A 62 -2.08 9.17 -8.53
N HIS A 63 -0.78 9.49 -8.49
CA HIS A 63 0.25 8.62 -7.96
C HIS A 63 0.29 8.75 -6.43
N ASN A 64 -0.51 7.92 -5.77
CA ASN A 64 -0.65 7.91 -4.32
C ASN A 64 -0.37 6.55 -3.67
N ASN A 65 -0.02 5.54 -4.47
CA ASN A 65 0.42 4.21 -4.01
C ASN A 65 1.84 3.91 -4.49
N ASN A 66 2.44 2.86 -3.96
CA ASN A 66 3.76 2.44 -4.40
C ASN A 66 3.68 1.60 -5.67
N LEU A 67 4.43 2.00 -6.69
CA LEU A 67 4.62 1.25 -7.93
C LEU A 67 5.98 0.59 -7.88
N SER A 68 6.01 -0.72 -7.68
CA SER A 68 7.24 -1.46 -7.44
C SER A 68 7.61 -2.34 -8.63
N PHE A 69 8.89 -2.69 -8.76
CA PHE A 69 9.33 -3.64 -9.76
C PHE A 69 10.59 -4.41 -9.33
N VAL A 70 10.71 -5.61 -9.86
CA VAL A 70 11.84 -6.51 -9.62
C VAL A 70 12.58 -6.77 -10.95
N VAL A 71 13.88 -6.46 -10.98
CA VAL A 71 14.78 -6.72 -12.12
C VAL A 71 15.41 -8.09 -11.92
N THR A 72 14.89 -9.11 -12.59
CA THR A 72 15.19 -10.51 -12.23
C THR A 72 16.45 -11.10 -12.88
N GLY A 73 16.98 -10.45 -13.89
CA GLY A 73 18.06 -10.98 -14.75
C GLY A 73 17.52 -11.61 -16.05
N ASP A 74 16.24 -12.00 -16.09
CA ASP A 74 15.56 -12.55 -17.27
C ASP A 74 14.31 -11.74 -17.69
N GLY A 75 14.11 -10.59 -17.09
CA GLY A 75 12.99 -9.68 -17.32
C GLY A 75 12.63 -8.90 -16.07
N VAL A 76 11.62 -8.05 -16.19
CA VAL A 76 11.10 -7.23 -15.09
C VAL A 76 9.70 -7.66 -14.74
N ILE A 77 9.42 -7.80 -13.45
CA ILE A 77 8.06 -7.96 -12.92
C ILE A 77 7.67 -6.65 -12.25
N VAL A 78 6.55 -6.08 -12.67
CA VAL A 78 5.97 -4.86 -12.10
C VAL A 78 4.88 -5.25 -11.12
N VAL A 79 4.80 -4.59 -9.98
CA VAL A 79 3.72 -4.71 -8.99
C VAL A 79 2.96 -3.39 -8.95
N ASN A 80 1.69 -3.47 -9.25
CA ASN A 80 0.73 -2.42 -9.58
C ASN A 80 0.90 -1.80 -10.97
N GLY A 81 -0.19 -1.85 -11.71
CA GLY A 81 -0.27 -1.30 -13.06
C GLY A 81 -0.23 0.23 -13.11
N GLY A 82 -0.54 0.89 -11.99
CA GLY A 82 -0.64 2.35 -11.88
C GLY A 82 -2.07 2.88 -11.99
N GLY A 83 -2.27 4.11 -11.52
CA GLY A 83 -3.58 4.78 -11.46
C GLY A 83 -4.06 5.42 -12.76
N ALA A 84 -3.27 5.41 -13.82
CA ALA A 84 -3.60 5.92 -15.14
C ALA A 84 -2.64 5.40 -16.21
N TYR A 85 -3.03 5.50 -17.48
CA TYR A 85 -2.20 5.15 -18.64
C TYR A 85 -0.86 5.91 -18.65
N LEU A 86 -0.90 7.21 -18.47
CA LEU A 86 0.31 8.06 -18.51
C LEU A 86 1.23 7.80 -17.31
N LEU A 87 0.68 7.45 -16.16
CA LEU A 87 1.46 7.07 -14.99
C LEU A 87 2.20 5.72 -15.21
N ALA A 88 1.50 4.72 -15.76
CA ALA A 88 2.09 3.45 -16.13
C ALA A 88 3.21 3.60 -17.18
N LYS A 89 2.97 4.47 -18.17
CA LYS A 89 3.98 4.82 -19.16
C LYS A 89 5.23 5.45 -18.53
N ALA A 90 5.04 6.39 -17.62
CA ALA A 90 6.15 7.04 -16.92
C ALA A 90 6.97 6.04 -16.09
N LEU A 91 6.31 5.10 -15.40
CA LEU A 91 7.01 4.01 -14.71
C LEU A 91 7.85 3.16 -15.68
N HIS A 92 7.27 2.76 -16.82
CA HIS A 92 7.98 1.97 -17.82
C HIS A 92 9.18 2.71 -18.42
N ASP A 93 9.07 4.02 -18.62
CA ASP A 93 10.16 4.85 -19.10
C ASP A 93 11.32 4.90 -18.06
N GLU A 94 11.05 4.92 -16.76
CA GLU A 94 12.07 4.79 -15.72
C GLU A 94 12.67 3.38 -15.67
N ILE A 95 11.87 2.33 -15.79
CA ILE A 95 12.38 0.96 -15.87
C ILE A 95 13.40 0.83 -17.00
N LYS A 96 13.11 1.37 -18.19
CA LYS A 96 14.04 1.36 -19.34
C LYS A 96 15.35 2.12 -19.10
N ARG A 97 15.34 3.12 -18.21
CA ARG A 97 16.58 3.83 -17.82
C ARG A 97 17.43 3.00 -16.85
N ILE A 98 16.78 2.16 -16.04
CA ILE A 98 17.45 1.34 -15.02
C ILE A 98 17.98 0.04 -15.62
N THR A 99 17.23 -0.58 -16.54
CA THR A 99 17.59 -1.87 -17.12
C THR A 99 17.12 -2.01 -18.58
N PRO A 100 17.90 -2.68 -19.46
CA PRO A 100 17.44 -3.03 -20.79
C PRO A 100 16.47 -4.24 -20.80
N GLN A 101 16.22 -4.89 -19.67
CA GLN A 101 15.35 -6.06 -19.60
C GLN A 101 13.89 -5.66 -19.85
N PRO A 102 13.14 -6.45 -20.67
CA PRO A 102 11.73 -6.17 -20.92
C PRO A 102 10.86 -6.46 -19.70
N VAL A 103 9.77 -5.72 -19.55
CA VAL A 103 8.70 -6.08 -18.59
C VAL A 103 7.99 -7.32 -19.12
N LYS A 104 7.97 -8.39 -18.33
CA LYS A 104 7.38 -9.70 -18.68
C LYS A 104 6.06 -9.98 -17.95
N LEU A 105 5.77 -9.27 -16.86
CA LEU A 105 4.56 -9.45 -16.08
C LEU A 105 4.23 -8.19 -15.28
N VAL A 106 2.95 -7.89 -15.18
CA VAL A 106 2.38 -6.96 -14.20
C VAL A 106 1.53 -7.76 -13.21
N ILE A 107 1.67 -7.47 -11.92
CA ILE A 107 0.86 -8.03 -10.84
C ILE A 107 0.04 -6.88 -10.24
N ASN A 108 -1.29 -6.99 -10.26
CA ASN A 108 -2.15 -6.03 -9.56
C ASN A 108 -2.41 -6.54 -8.14
N GLU A 109 -2.20 -5.69 -7.15
CA GLU A 109 -2.39 -6.05 -5.75
C GLU A 109 -3.86 -6.16 -5.33
N ASN A 110 -4.76 -5.39 -5.98
CA ASN A 110 -6.19 -5.41 -5.69
C ASN A 110 -7.01 -4.90 -6.90
N GLY A 111 -8.35 -4.79 -6.75
CA GLY A 111 -9.28 -4.33 -7.77
C GLY A 111 -9.44 -2.81 -7.87
N GLN A 112 -8.62 -2.04 -7.19
CA GLN A 112 -8.77 -0.59 -7.12
C GLN A 112 -8.06 0.16 -8.25
N GLY A 113 -8.43 1.42 -8.43
CA GLY A 113 -7.95 2.23 -9.55
C GLY A 113 -6.45 2.44 -9.58
N HIS A 114 -5.82 2.61 -8.42
CA HIS A 114 -4.37 2.82 -8.32
C HIS A 114 -3.56 1.59 -8.77
N ALA A 115 -4.15 0.40 -8.66
CA ALA A 115 -3.52 -0.85 -9.08
C ALA A 115 -3.82 -1.20 -10.55
N MET A 116 -5.05 -0.90 -11.06
CA MET A 116 -5.52 -1.47 -12.31
C MET A 116 -5.76 -0.48 -13.46
N LEU A 117 -5.93 0.82 -13.24
CA LEU A 117 -6.24 1.74 -14.36
C LEU A 117 -5.09 1.87 -15.36
N GLY A 118 -3.85 1.67 -14.94
CA GLY A 118 -2.68 1.61 -15.81
C GLY A 118 -2.58 0.36 -16.67
N ASN A 119 -3.41 -0.66 -16.42
CA ASN A 119 -3.44 -1.89 -17.24
C ASN A 119 -3.68 -1.60 -18.72
N SER A 120 -4.37 -0.50 -19.05
CA SER A 120 -4.58 -0.07 -20.43
C SER A 120 -3.27 0.18 -21.19
N TYR A 121 -2.24 0.72 -20.52
CA TYR A 121 -0.90 0.87 -21.08
C TYR A 121 -0.19 -0.49 -21.25
N TRP A 122 -0.20 -1.30 -20.19
CA TRP A 122 0.51 -2.59 -20.20
C TRP A 122 -0.06 -3.57 -21.23
N ALA A 123 -1.38 -3.56 -21.43
CA ALA A 123 -2.03 -4.34 -22.47
C ALA A 123 -1.59 -3.93 -23.89
N GLU A 124 -1.39 -2.63 -24.15
CA GLU A 124 -0.82 -2.15 -25.42
C GLU A 124 0.63 -2.62 -25.63
N GLN A 125 1.38 -2.74 -24.55
CA GLN A 125 2.72 -3.31 -24.57
C GLN A 125 2.71 -4.85 -24.67
N LYS A 126 1.51 -5.48 -24.69
CA LYS A 126 1.31 -6.94 -24.73
C LYS A 126 1.94 -7.66 -23.53
N VAL A 127 2.02 -6.97 -22.38
CA VAL A 127 2.53 -7.55 -21.14
C VAL A 127 1.38 -8.30 -20.46
N PRO A 128 1.56 -9.56 -20.05
CA PRO A 128 0.58 -10.29 -19.25
C PRO A 128 0.31 -9.59 -17.91
N ILE A 129 -0.93 -9.67 -17.45
CA ILE A 129 -1.37 -9.01 -16.21
C ILE A 129 -2.03 -10.07 -15.32
N LEU A 130 -1.50 -10.25 -14.11
CA LEU A 130 -1.96 -11.20 -13.11
C LEU A 130 -2.66 -10.46 -11.96
N ALA A 131 -3.80 -10.97 -11.50
CA ALA A 131 -4.47 -10.49 -10.29
C ALA A 131 -5.17 -11.64 -9.55
N HIS A 132 -5.52 -11.43 -8.28
CA HIS A 132 -6.45 -12.34 -7.61
C HIS A 132 -7.83 -12.31 -8.30
N GLN A 133 -8.52 -13.46 -8.32
CA GLN A 133 -9.82 -13.56 -8.98
C GLN A 133 -10.87 -12.57 -8.46
N ASP A 134 -10.85 -12.28 -7.14
CA ASP A 134 -11.82 -11.37 -6.54
C ASP A 134 -11.47 -9.91 -6.82
N ALA A 135 -10.19 -9.56 -6.93
CA ALA A 135 -9.76 -8.26 -7.46
C ALA A 135 -10.22 -8.05 -8.91
N ALA A 136 -10.13 -9.08 -9.74
CA ALA A 136 -10.64 -9.05 -11.12
C ALA A 136 -12.17 -8.84 -11.16
N LYS A 137 -12.93 -9.54 -10.30
CA LYS A 137 -14.39 -9.37 -10.17
C LYS A 137 -14.76 -7.97 -9.68
N GLU A 138 -14.08 -7.45 -8.66
CA GLU A 138 -14.26 -6.10 -8.14
C GLU A 138 -14.07 -5.07 -9.25
N PHE A 139 -12.94 -5.14 -9.96
CA PHE A 139 -12.64 -4.21 -11.05
C PHE A 139 -13.63 -4.32 -12.21
N ALA A 140 -14.09 -5.53 -12.55
CA ALA A 140 -15.12 -5.72 -13.56
C ALA A 140 -16.46 -5.08 -13.16
N ALA A 141 -16.82 -5.14 -11.88
CA ALA A 141 -18.07 -4.58 -11.37
C ALA A 141 -18.01 -3.04 -11.22
N ARG A 142 -16.88 -2.49 -10.76
CA ARG A 142 -16.73 -1.08 -10.36
C ARG A 142 -15.88 -0.25 -11.31
N GLY A 143 -15.21 -0.87 -12.29
CA GLY A 143 -14.22 -0.20 -13.14
C GLY A 143 -14.75 1.04 -13.85
N ALA A 144 -16.00 1.05 -14.32
CA ALA A 144 -16.61 2.23 -14.95
C ALA A 144 -16.69 3.42 -13.98
N GLN A 145 -17.09 3.18 -12.74
CA GLN A 145 -17.14 4.22 -11.68
C GLN A 145 -15.75 4.70 -11.29
N ILE A 146 -14.80 3.76 -11.16
CA ILE A 146 -13.40 4.05 -10.85
C ILE A 146 -12.78 4.93 -11.93
N LEU A 147 -12.96 4.57 -13.22
CA LEU A 147 -12.46 5.35 -14.35
C LEU A 147 -13.09 6.75 -14.40
N ALA A 148 -14.42 6.85 -14.26
CA ALA A 148 -15.09 8.16 -14.23
C ALA A 148 -14.60 9.06 -13.10
N SER A 149 -14.29 8.48 -11.93
CA SER A 149 -13.69 9.21 -10.81
C SER A 149 -12.28 9.69 -11.13
N ALA A 150 -11.45 8.81 -11.70
CA ALA A 150 -10.09 9.16 -12.12
C ALA A 150 -10.09 10.27 -13.19
N GLN A 151 -10.96 10.17 -14.21
CA GLN A 151 -11.10 11.20 -15.24
C GLN A 151 -11.50 12.56 -14.68
N ARG A 152 -12.39 12.59 -13.68
CA ARG A 152 -12.80 13.83 -13.01
C ARG A 152 -11.66 14.49 -12.25
N VAL A 153 -10.83 13.69 -11.58
CA VAL A 153 -9.69 14.17 -10.78
C VAL A 153 -8.51 14.53 -11.67
N LEU A 154 -8.17 13.66 -12.61
CA LEU A 154 -6.94 13.79 -13.41
C LEU A 154 -7.12 14.61 -14.69
N LYS A 155 -8.36 14.78 -15.16
CA LYS A 155 -8.70 15.48 -16.40
C LYS A 155 -7.92 14.89 -17.60
N GLU A 156 -7.17 15.73 -18.35
CA GLU A 156 -6.32 15.31 -19.49
C GLU A 156 -5.20 14.35 -19.09
N ARG A 157 -4.80 14.33 -17.82
CA ARG A 157 -3.80 13.37 -17.29
C ARG A 157 -4.33 11.94 -17.24
N ALA A 158 -5.64 11.74 -17.41
CA ALA A 158 -6.26 10.42 -17.58
C ALA A 158 -6.31 9.97 -19.05
N GLU A 159 -5.76 10.73 -20.01
CA GLU A 159 -5.77 10.37 -21.42
C GLU A 159 -5.19 8.98 -21.67
N GLY A 160 -5.81 8.20 -22.56
CA GLY A 160 -5.43 6.82 -22.87
C GLY A 160 -5.89 5.79 -21.83
N THR A 161 -6.37 6.22 -20.66
CA THR A 161 -6.82 5.30 -19.61
C THR A 161 -8.16 4.65 -20.00
N ARG A 162 -8.19 3.32 -19.99
CA ARG A 162 -9.36 2.50 -20.30
C ARG A 162 -9.49 1.38 -19.29
N ILE A 163 -10.67 0.79 -19.19
CA ILE A 163 -10.91 -0.39 -18.37
C ILE A 163 -10.31 -1.60 -19.08
N VAL A 164 -9.25 -2.16 -18.49
CA VAL A 164 -8.61 -3.39 -18.95
C VAL A 164 -8.38 -4.28 -17.73
N GLY A 165 -9.07 -5.40 -17.66
CA GLY A 165 -8.90 -6.39 -16.60
C GLY A 165 -7.57 -7.16 -16.73
N PRO A 166 -7.25 -8.00 -15.75
CA PRO A 166 -6.09 -8.89 -15.82
C PRO A 166 -6.29 -9.94 -16.94
N THR A 167 -5.18 -10.41 -17.50
CA THR A 167 -5.17 -11.49 -18.51
C THR A 167 -5.14 -12.88 -17.86
N GLU A 168 -4.67 -12.95 -16.62
CA GLU A 168 -4.58 -14.17 -15.82
C GLU A 168 -5.08 -13.90 -14.41
N THR A 169 -5.68 -14.91 -13.77
CA THR A 169 -6.08 -14.84 -12.36
C THR A 169 -5.54 -16.01 -11.56
N PHE A 170 -5.44 -15.83 -10.25
CA PHE A 170 -5.13 -16.89 -9.29
C PHE A 170 -6.09 -16.83 -8.09
N THR A 171 -6.08 -17.86 -7.24
CA THR A 171 -6.91 -17.95 -6.02
C THR A 171 -6.09 -17.75 -4.76
N ASP A 172 -5.19 -18.68 -4.44
CA ASP A 172 -4.49 -18.68 -3.16
C ASP A 172 -3.03 -18.24 -3.32
N LYS A 173 -2.35 -18.88 -4.29
CA LYS A 173 -0.91 -18.70 -4.51
C LYS A 173 -0.51 -18.94 -5.95
N ARG A 174 0.38 -18.08 -6.47
CA ARG A 174 1.11 -18.29 -7.72
C ARG A 174 2.60 -18.17 -7.46
N VAL A 175 3.38 -19.18 -7.86
CA VAL A 175 4.85 -19.12 -7.80
C VAL A 175 5.40 -18.79 -9.18
N ILE A 176 6.34 -17.86 -9.21
CA ILE A 176 7.04 -17.41 -10.41
C ILE A 176 8.53 -17.57 -10.17
N GLU A 177 9.16 -18.35 -11.03
CA GLU A 177 10.63 -18.44 -11.12
C GLU A 177 11.06 -17.63 -12.36
N MET A 178 11.83 -16.56 -12.14
CA MET A 178 12.32 -15.72 -13.22
C MET A 178 13.74 -15.22 -12.90
N GLY A 179 14.71 -15.55 -13.75
CA GLY A 179 16.11 -15.24 -13.50
C GLY A 179 16.58 -15.79 -12.15
N ALA A 180 17.16 -14.94 -11.32
CA ALA A 180 17.65 -15.31 -10.00
C ALA A 180 16.56 -15.27 -8.89
N PHE A 181 15.32 -14.94 -9.24
CA PHE A 181 14.24 -14.68 -8.27
C PHE A 181 13.19 -15.79 -8.25
N ARG A 182 12.87 -16.26 -7.05
CA ARG A 182 11.64 -16.94 -6.73
C ARG A 182 10.69 -15.94 -6.10
N ILE A 183 9.55 -15.75 -6.71
CA ILE A 183 8.52 -14.79 -6.29
C ILE A 183 7.23 -15.55 -6.02
N GLU A 184 6.65 -15.34 -4.86
CA GLU A 184 5.39 -15.92 -4.45
C GLU A 184 4.33 -14.82 -4.40
N VAL A 185 3.35 -14.92 -5.28
CA VAL A 185 2.16 -14.04 -5.32
C VAL A 185 1.11 -14.71 -4.47
N LEU A 186 0.71 -14.06 -3.38
CA LEU A 186 -0.09 -14.65 -2.31
C LEU A 186 -1.39 -13.87 -2.11
N HIS A 187 -2.48 -14.59 -1.88
CA HIS A 187 -3.66 -14.04 -1.21
C HIS A 187 -3.73 -14.68 0.18
N LEU A 188 -3.42 -13.89 1.20
CA LEU A 188 -3.27 -14.40 2.56
C LEU A 188 -4.59 -14.45 3.34
N GLY A 189 -5.64 -13.80 2.84
CA GLY A 189 -6.96 -13.75 3.44
C GLY A 189 -7.59 -12.37 3.34
N PRO A 190 -8.76 -12.17 3.96
CA PRO A 190 -9.44 -10.90 3.99
C PRO A 190 -8.56 -9.78 4.54
N ALA A 191 -8.62 -8.59 3.93
CA ALA A 191 -7.86 -7.44 4.35
C ALA A 191 -8.56 -6.13 3.95
N HIS A 192 -7.86 -5.20 3.32
CA HIS A 192 -8.38 -3.91 2.90
C HIS A 192 -9.46 -4.03 1.81
N SER A 193 -9.29 -4.98 0.90
CA SER A 193 -10.24 -5.30 -0.15
C SER A 193 -10.34 -6.83 -0.39
N PRO A 194 -11.37 -7.33 -1.10
CA PRO A 194 -11.59 -8.77 -1.24
C PRO A 194 -10.46 -9.55 -1.93
N GLY A 195 -9.67 -8.88 -2.75
CA GLY A 195 -8.65 -9.54 -3.57
C GLY A 195 -7.23 -9.07 -3.30
N ASP A 196 -6.95 -8.57 -2.09
CA ASP A 196 -5.62 -8.08 -1.74
C ASP A 196 -4.55 -9.15 -1.91
N THR A 197 -3.48 -8.76 -2.59
CA THR A 197 -2.40 -9.65 -3.02
C THR A 197 -1.07 -9.13 -2.49
N GLN A 198 -0.27 -10.03 -1.92
CA GLN A 198 1.08 -9.76 -1.46
C GLN A 198 2.09 -10.45 -2.37
N VAL A 199 3.19 -9.77 -2.69
CA VAL A 199 4.28 -10.33 -3.49
C VAL A 199 5.46 -10.58 -2.58
N TRP A 200 5.70 -11.85 -2.27
CA TRP A 200 6.73 -12.31 -1.34
C TRP A 200 7.98 -12.79 -2.08
N LEU A 201 9.14 -12.29 -1.69
CA LEU A 201 10.47 -12.67 -2.16
C LEU A 201 11.22 -13.39 -1.01
N PRO A 202 11.08 -14.72 -0.88
CA PRO A 202 11.57 -15.45 0.30
C PRO A 202 13.07 -15.31 0.54
N LYS A 203 13.88 -15.42 -0.52
CA LYS A 203 15.34 -15.33 -0.41
C LYS A 203 15.82 -13.94 0.01
N GLN A 204 15.07 -12.90 -0.34
CA GLN A 204 15.34 -11.51 0.01
C GLN A 204 14.72 -11.09 1.34
N SER A 205 13.88 -11.93 1.94
CA SER A 205 13.07 -11.58 3.10
C SER A 205 12.31 -10.26 2.91
N LEU A 206 11.79 -10.02 1.69
CA LEU A 206 11.07 -8.82 1.34
C LEU A 206 9.65 -9.16 0.90
N VAL A 207 8.67 -8.41 1.41
CA VAL A 207 7.28 -8.44 0.92
C VAL A 207 6.89 -7.08 0.35
N ILE A 208 6.36 -7.08 -0.88
CA ILE A 208 5.59 -5.97 -1.42
C ILE A 208 4.15 -6.25 -0.98
N ALA A 209 3.73 -5.52 0.04
CA ALA A 209 2.54 -5.87 0.81
C ALA A 209 1.23 -5.40 0.18
N GLY A 210 1.30 -4.42 -0.72
CA GLY A 210 0.09 -3.76 -1.19
C GLY A 210 -0.69 -3.14 -0.03
N ASP A 211 -1.98 -3.00 -0.20
CA ASP A 211 -2.88 -2.41 0.81
C ASP A 211 -3.12 -3.30 2.04
N MET A 212 -2.48 -4.48 2.12
CA MET A 212 -2.32 -5.18 3.40
C MET A 212 -1.62 -4.28 4.42
N ALA A 213 -0.65 -3.44 4.01
CA ALA A 213 0.15 -2.60 4.88
C ALA A 213 0.22 -1.15 4.41
N PHE A 214 0.02 -0.24 5.35
CA PHE A 214 0.17 1.21 5.19
C PHE A 214 1.30 1.72 6.07
N HIS A 215 1.95 2.79 5.65
CA HIS A 215 2.97 3.49 6.41
C HIS A 215 2.78 5.00 6.23
N GLU A 216 3.03 5.79 7.29
CA GLU A 216 2.96 7.26 7.32
C GLU A 216 1.55 7.85 7.14
N ARG A 217 0.61 7.12 6.58
CA ARG A 217 -0.77 7.55 6.41
C ARG A 217 -1.76 6.60 7.08
N MET A 218 -2.95 7.12 7.38
CA MET A 218 -4.06 6.32 7.88
C MET A 218 -4.62 5.41 6.77
N PRO A 219 -4.81 4.10 7.03
CA PRO A 219 -5.49 3.23 6.07
C PRO A 219 -6.95 3.64 5.91
N PRO A 220 -7.46 3.77 4.69
CA PRO A 220 -8.89 3.97 4.48
C PRO A 220 -9.64 2.66 4.75
N ILE A 221 -10.83 2.76 5.32
CA ILE A 221 -11.77 1.66 5.47
C ILE A 221 -12.92 1.91 4.53
N PHE A 222 -13.22 0.98 3.61
CA PHE A 222 -14.32 1.04 2.65
C PHE A 222 -15.48 0.17 3.10
N ASP A 223 -16.58 0.18 2.35
CA ASP A 223 -17.78 -0.61 2.67
C ASP A 223 -17.54 -2.12 2.53
N ASP A 224 -16.60 -2.51 1.70
CA ASP A 224 -16.17 -3.87 1.41
C ASP A 224 -14.88 -4.30 2.14
N THR A 225 -14.29 -3.43 2.96
CA THR A 225 -13.16 -3.77 3.84
C THR A 225 -13.66 -4.66 4.98
N ASP A 226 -13.02 -5.80 5.21
CA ASP A 226 -13.25 -6.66 6.37
C ASP A 226 -12.21 -6.36 7.46
N THR A 227 -12.53 -5.47 8.38
CA THR A 227 -11.58 -5.04 9.43
C THR A 227 -11.24 -6.14 10.43
N LYS A 228 -12.14 -7.09 10.68
CA LYS A 228 -11.88 -8.25 11.54
C LYS A 228 -10.95 -9.22 10.84
N GLY A 229 -11.32 -9.63 9.64
CA GLY A 229 -10.51 -10.51 8.82
C GLY A 229 -9.13 -9.92 8.55
N TRP A 230 -9.02 -8.59 8.35
CA TRP A 230 -7.72 -7.93 8.17
C TRP A 230 -6.81 -8.06 9.39
N VAL A 231 -7.33 -7.84 10.61
CA VAL A 231 -6.59 -8.04 11.87
C VAL A 231 -6.14 -9.49 12.01
N GLU A 232 -7.03 -10.45 11.72
CA GLU A 232 -6.73 -11.89 11.80
C GLU A 232 -5.70 -12.34 10.75
N THR A 233 -5.86 -11.89 9.50
CA THR A 233 -4.91 -12.15 8.40
C THR A 233 -3.54 -11.57 8.72
N TRP A 234 -3.51 -10.36 9.31
CA TRP A 234 -2.27 -9.74 9.74
C TRP A 234 -1.55 -10.57 10.80
N ALA A 235 -2.22 -10.85 11.92
CA ALA A 235 -1.62 -11.54 13.07
C ALA A 235 -1.27 -13.01 12.78
N GLY A 236 -1.88 -13.60 11.76
CA GLY A 236 -1.62 -14.96 11.30
C GLY A 236 -0.62 -15.02 10.14
N PRO A 237 -1.12 -15.25 8.92
CA PRO A 237 -0.26 -15.56 7.77
C PRO A 237 0.66 -14.42 7.33
N PHE A 238 0.27 -13.13 7.51
CA PHE A 238 1.13 -12.03 7.08
C PHE A 238 2.38 -11.88 7.97
N GLU A 239 2.23 -11.86 9.30
CA GLU A 239 3.38 -11.82 10.21
C GLU A 239 4.23 -13.10 10.15
N ALA A 240 3.62 -14.24 9.81
CA ALA A 240 4.34 -15.50 9.64
C ALA A 240 5.35 -15.49 8.47
N LEU A 241 5.25 -14.56 7.53
CA LEU A 241 6.27 -14.33 6.50
C LEU A 241 7.62 -13.90 7.10
N LYS A 242 7.63 -13.28 8.27
CA LYS A 242 8.83 -12.75 8.96
C LYS A 242 9.68 -11.88 8.05
N ALA A 243 9.01 -11.03 7.24
CA ALA A 243 9.68 -10.15 6.31
C ALA A 243 10.57 -9.14 7.05
N THR A 244 11.81 -9.02 6.61
CA THR A 244 12.75 -7.99 7.09
C THR A 244 12.42 -6.66 6.45
N TYR A 245 12.12 -6.68 5.15
CA TYR A 245 11.78 -5.50 4.35
C TYR A 245 10.32 -5.56 3.92
N VAL A 246 9.62 -4.45 4.09
CA VAL A 246 8.23 -4.30 3.66
C VAL A 246 8.12 -3.08 2.77
N ILE A 247 7.61 -3.28 1.57
CA ILE A 247 7.12 -2.19 0.71
C ILE A 247 5.60 -2.15 0.90
N PRO A 248 5.06 -1.17 1.64
CA PRO A 248 3.62 -1.04 1.83
C PRO A 248 2.92 -0.60 0.55
N GLY A 249 1.60 -0.66 0.49
CA GLY A 249 0.83 -0.07 -0.60
C GLY A 249 0.99 1.44 -0.67
N HIS A 250 1.14 2.08 0.49
CA HIS A 250 1.29 3.53 0.63
C HIS A 250 2.35 3.88 1.68
N GLY A 251 3.11 4.97 1.44
CA GLY A 251 4.20 5.43 2.30
C GLY A 251 5.54 4.76 2.00
N HIS A 252 6.58 5.17 2.69
CA HIS A 252 7.94 4.69 2.40
C HIS A 252 8.14 3.22 2.78
N PRO A 253 8.99 2.49 2.02
CA PRO A 253 9.46 1.17 2.40
C PRO A 253 10.09 1.17 3.80
N THR A 254 9.83 0.13 4.57
CA THR A 254 10.26 0.03 5.96
C THR A 254 10.34 -1.43 6.41
N ASN A 255 10.01 -1.74 7.66
CA ASN A 255 10.01 -3.08 8.23
C ASN A 255 8.63 -3.45 8.82
N MET A 256 8.46 -4.73 9.18
CA MET A 256 7.20 -5.27 9.69
C MET A 256 6.73 -4.53 10.96
N ALA A 257 7.65 -4.19 11.88
CA ALA A 257 7.28 -3.52 13.13
C ALA A 257 6.72 -2.12 12.89
N GLN A 258 7.22 -1.39 11.90
CA GLN A 258 6.70 -0.06 11.57
C GLN A 258 5.32 -0.16 10.90
N VAL A 259 5.16 -0.94 9.85
CA VAL A 259 3.85 -1.05 9.20
C VAL A 259 2.78 -1.61 10.14
N ARG A 260 3.17 -2.45 11.12
CA ARG A 260 2.26 -2.94 12.16
C ARG A 260 1.65 -1.77 12.94
N ARG A 261 2.45 -0.81 13.38
CA ARG A 261 1.98 0.36 14.16
C ARG A 261 0.97 1.19 13.37
N TYR A 262 1.18 1.33 12.07
CA TYR A 262 0.35 2.18 11.20
C TYR A 262 -0.91 1.48 10.70
N THR A 263 -0.92 0.15 10.64
CA THR A 263 -2.03 -0.62 10.08
C THR A 263 -2.71 -1.48 11.13
N HIS A 264 -2.08 -2.55 11.56
CA HIS A 264 -2.67 -3.52 12.49
C HIS A 264 -3.07 -2.87 13.83
N ASP A 265 -2.13 -2.17 14.46
CA ASP A 265 -2.36 -1.60 15.78
C ASP A 265 -3.42 -0.47 15.72
N TYR A 266 -3.48 0.27 14.61
CA TYR A 266 -4.58 1.21 14.35
C TYR A 266 -5.94 0.50 14.25
N LEU A 267 -6.03 -0.58 13.48
CA LEU A 267 -7.28 -1.33 13.33
C LEU A 267 -7.75 -1.92 14.67
N VAL A 268 -6.83 -2.52 15.42
CA VAL A 268 -7.12 -3.06 16.77
C VAL A 268 -7.59 -1.96 17.70
N TYR A 269 -6.91 -0.81 17.70
CA TYR A 269 -7.28 0.35 18.50
C TYR A 269 -8.68 0.86 18.16
N LEU A 270 -8.95 1.11 16.87
CA LEU A 270 -10.24 1.64 16.43
C LEU A 270 -11.37 0.67 16.75
N ARG A 271 -11.20 -0.63 16.50
CA ARG A 271 -12.17 -1.66 16.87
C ARG A 271 -12.39 -1.71 18.38
N GLY A 272 -11.36 -1.49 19.19
CA GLY A 272 -11.46 -1.37 20.65
C GLY A 272 -12.34 -0.19 21.06
N GLN A 273 -12.10 1.00 20.52
CA GLN A 273 -12.89 2.20 20.79
C GLN A 273 -14.37 2.03 20.38
N ILE A 274 -14.62 1.41 19.25
CA ILE A 274 -15.99 1.13 18.77
C ILE A 274 -16.67 0.07 19.65
N ARG A 275 -15.95 -0.94 20.12
CA ARG A 275 -16.51 -1.95 21.06
C ARG A 275 -16.96 -1.31 22.37
N GLU A 276 -16.10 -0.51 22.99
CA GLU A 276 -16.45 0.22 24.22
C GLU A 276 -17.67 1.12 24.02
N HIS A 277 -17.75 1.78 22.86
CA HIS A 277 -18.91 2.62 22.51
C HIS A 277 -20.19 1.81 22.37
N LEU A 278 -20.16 0.67 21.69
CA LEU A 278 -21.30 -0.25 21.55
C LEU A 278 -21.75 -0.84 22.89
N GLU A 279 -20.80 -1.31 23.71
CA GLU A 279 -21.08 -1.85 25.05
C GLU A 279 -21.70 -0.79 25.98
N GLY A 280 -21.36 0.48 25.77
CA GLY A 280 -21.98 1.62 26.44
C GLY A 280 -23.37 2.02 25.89
N GLY A 281 -23.92 1.28 24.92
CA GLY A 281 -25.18 1.58 24.26
C GLY A 281 -25.13 2.77 23.29
N GLY A 282 -23.92 3.08 22.78
CA GLY A 282 -23.70 4.16 21.83
C GLY A 282 -24.25 3.84 20.44
N ASP A 283 -24.65 4.87 19.72
CA ASP A 283 -25.17 4.79 18.36
C ASP A 283 -24.14 5.19 17.29
N LEU A 284 -24.50 5.03 16.02
CA LEU A 284 -23.64 5.40 14.87
C LEU A 284 -23.22 6.88 14.93
N LYS A 285 -24.09 7.77 15.40
CA LYS A 285 -23.77 9.20 15.50
C LYS A 285 -22.66 9.46 16.51
N GLY A 286 -22.69 8.77 17.65
CA GLY A 286 -21.62 8.82 18.65
C GLY A 286 -20.33 8.18 18.16
N ALA A 287 -20.44 7.08 17.40
CA ALA A 287 -19.29 6.38 16.84
C ALA A 287 -18.36 7.25 15.99
N TYR A 288 -18.90 8.24 15.26
CA TYR A 288 -18.09 9.19 14.49
C TYR A 288 -17.10 10.01 15.34
N TYR A 289 -17.28 10.08 16.64
CA TYR A 289 -16.49 10.90 17.56
C TYR A 289 -15.69 10.11 18.58
N VAL A 290 -15.58 8.78 18.42
CA VAL A 290 -14.67 7.99 19.26
C VAL A 290 -13.25 8.53 19.15
N ASP A 291 -12.52 8.48 20.25
CA ASP A 291 -11.17 9.05 20.30
C ASP A 291 -10.19 8.28 19.40
N GLN A 292 -9.59 8.97 18.47
CA GLN A 292 -8.54 8.48 17.59
C GLN A 292 -7.28 9.37 17.65
N SER A 293 -7.19 10.25 18.67
CA SER A 293 -6.12 11.25 18.79
C SER A 293 -4.72 10.65 18.81
N ALA A 294 -4.58 9.42 19.29
CA ALA A 294 -3.31 8.67 19.25
C ALA A 294 -2.73 8.51 17.83
N TYR A 295 -3.59 8.58 16.81
CA TYR A 295 -3.24 8.45 15.38
C TYR A 295 -3.35 9.77 14.61
N ALA A 296 -3.54 10.90 15.30
CA ALA A 296 -3.69 12.22 14.66
C ALA A 296 -2.45 12.68 13.88
N HIS A 297 -1.31 12.04 14.11
CA HIS A 297 -0.06 12.29 13.41
C HIS A 297 0.01 11.65 12.02
N LEU A 298 -0.93 10.75 11.68
CA LEU A 298 -0.96 10.09 10.37
C LEU A 298 -1.47 11.02 9.28
N ASP A 299 -0.83 11.01 8.14
CA ASP A 299 -1.36 11.66 6.95
C ASP A 299 -2.77 11.15 6.65
N THR A 300 -3.61 12.00 6.12
CA THR A 300 -5.04 11.71 5.85
C THR A 300 -5.93 11.48 7.09
N PHE A 301 -5.43 11.65 8.31
CA PHE A 301 -6.23 11.52 9.54
C PHE A 301 -7.52 12.34 9.48
N LYS A 302 -7.42 13.63 9.15
CA LYS A 302 -8.58 14.55 9.11
C LYS A 302 -9.64 14.13 8.09
N GLN A 303 -9.24 13.45 7.01
CA GLN A 303 -10.13 12.99 5.94
C GLN A 303 -10.78 11.64 6.26
N LEU A 304 -10.09 10.79 7.03
CA LEU A 304 -10.46 9.38 7.16
C LEU A 304 -11.00 9.00 8.54
N ALA A 305 -10.50 9.58 9.63
CA ALA A 305 -10.79 9.11 10.99
C ALA A 305 -12.28 8.96 11.30
N THR A 306 -13.06 10.00 11.07
CA THR A 306 -14.51 9.98 11.29
C THR A 306 -15.22 8.93 10.43
N ARG A 307 -14.86 8.86 9.15
CA ARG A 307 -15.46 7.89 8.22
C ARG A 307 -15.10 6.45 8.57
N ASN A 308 -13.83 6.20 8.92
CA ASN A 308 -13.37 4.88 9.36
C ASN A 308 -14.13 4.41 10.59
N ALA A 309 -14.32 5.28 11.60
CA ALA A 309 -15.06 4.95 12.79
C ALA A 309 -16.52 4.54 12.49
N GLY A 310 -17.22 5.31 11.66
CA GLY A 310 -18.59 4.97 11.27
C GLY A 310 -18.68 3.63 10.53
N ARG A 311 -17.71 3.30 9.67
CA ARG A 311 -17.68 2.03 8.95
C ARG A 311 -17.38 0.85 9.84
N VAL A 312 -16.42 1.00 10.77
CA VAL A 312 -16.12 -0.05 11.76
C VAL A 312 -17.31 -0.28 12.68
N PHE A 313 -18.05 0.79 13.07
CA PHE A 313 -19.28 0.65 13.85
C PHE A 313 -20.30 -0.22 13.12
N VAL A 314 -20.59 0.08 11.84
CA VAL A 314 -21.57 -0.69 11.05
C VAL A 314 -21.16 -2.16 10.92
N GLN A 315 -19.87 -2.45 10.79
CA GLN A 315 -19.37 -3.83 10.75
C GLN A 315 -19.57 -4.53 12.11
N MET A 316 -19.24 -3.86 13.21
CA MET A 316 -19.25 -4.47 14.55
C MET A 316 -20.64 -4.54 15.19
N GLU A 317 -21.60 -3.73 14.73
CA GLU A 317 -22.99 -3.78 15.21
C GLU A 317 -23.64 -5.15 14.93
N PHE A 318 -23.14 -5.89 13.95
CA PHE A 318 -23.66 -7.21 13.54
C PHE A 318 -22.70 -8.38 13.82
N GLU A 319 -21.58 -8.16 14.51
CA GLU A 319 -20.68 -9.22 14.98
C GLU A 319 -21.16 -9.83 16.31
#